data_e211773c0e185ff9203ec0604b76b01c
#
_entry.id   e211773c0e185ff9203ec0604b76b01c
#
_cell.length_a   1.000
_cell.length_b   1.000
_cell.length_c   1.000
_cell.angle_alpha   90.00
_cell.angle_beta   90.00
_cell.angle_gamma   90.00
#
_symmetry.space_group_name_H-M   'P 1'
#
loop_
_entity.id
_entity.type
_entity.pdbx_description
1 polymer ?
#
loop_
_entity_poly.entity_id
_entity_poly.type
_entity_poly.pdbx_seq_one_letter_code
_entity_poly.pdbx_strand_id
1 'polypeptide(L)'
;MNAIQTLAISALPVIFAITLHEAAHGYAARHFGDPTAWQMGRISLNPLRHVDMVGTLLVPALILLISGGGLLFGWAKPVPVDFSRLRRPKQDMLWVAAAGPGANLVMALAWALVLKLTIGGSAFAYSEALREMALVGISINGVLMVLNLLPLPPLDGGRIMVSLLPHRAAWQFSQLERWGFPILLALLFLGVLDTILRPLLRVFNTLIRTLFGF
;
A
#
# COMPACT_ATOMS: atom_id res chain seq x y z
N MET A 1 18.50 9.65 -16.83
CA MET A 1 17.24 10.41 -16.65
C MET A 1 17.50 11.58 -15.71
N ASN A 2 16.87 12.73 -15.97
CA ASN A 2 16.89 13.84 -15.01
C ASN A 2 15.80 13.67 -13.92
N ALA A 3 15.88 14.46 -12.84
CA ALA A 3 14.96 14.34 -11.71
C ALA A 3 13.47 14.52 -12.12
N ILE A 4 13.18 15.37 -13.09
CA ILE A 4 11.82 15.61 -13.61
C ILE A 4 11.28 14.38 -14.31
N GLN A 5 12.11 13.74 -15.15
CA GLN A 5 11.73 12.50 -15.85
C GLN A 5 11.47 11.35 -14.87
N THR A 6 12.33 11.20 -13.86
CA THR A 6 12.15 10.19 -12.80
C THR A 6 10.85 10.43 -12.05
N LEU A 7 10.56 11.68 -11.66
CA LEU A 7 9.32 12.03 -10.98
C LEU A 7 8.08 11.73 -11.85
N ALA A 8 8.10 12.13 -13.13
CA ALA A 8 6.99 11.91 -14.05
C ALA A 8 6.70 10.42 -14.26
N ILE A 9 7.75 9.60 -14.42
CA ILE A 9 7.63 8.15 -14.62
C ILE A 9 7.13 7.46 -13.34
N SER A 10 7.60 7.91 -12.16
CA SER A 10 7.21 7.30 -10.88
C SER A 10 5.82 7.72 -10.43
N ALA A 11 5.32 8.89 -10.81
CA ALA A 11 4.07 9.44 -10.33
C ALA A 11 2.87 8.52 -10.64
N LEU A 12 2.78 8.02 -11.88
CA LEU A 12 1.65 7.19 -12.30
C LEU A 12 1.55 5.88 -11.50
N PRO A 13 2.60 5.03 -11.41
CA PRO A 13 2.55 3.81 -10.61
C PRO A 13 2.24 4.06 -9.14
N VAL A 14 2.82 5.10 -8.54
CA VAL A 14 2.61 5.44 -7.12
C VAL A 14 1.16 5.86 -6.87
N ILE A 15 0.64 6.75 -7.72
CA ILE A 15 -0.75 7.23 -7.62
C ILE A 15 -1.72 6.06 -7.75
N PHE A 16 -1.54 5.19 -8.74
CA PHE A 16 -2.39 4.02 -8.90
C PHE A 16 -2.27 3.04 -7.73
N ALA A 17 -1.05 2.80 -7.25
CA ALA A 17 -0.82 1.88 -6.13
C ALA A 17 -1.62 2.28 -4.88
N ILE A 18 -1.59 3.56 -4.53
CA ILE A 18 -2.31 4.09 -3.38
C ILE A 18 -3.82 4.14 -3.64
N THR A 19 -4.22 4.69 -4.80
CA THR A 19 -5.64 4.90 -5.12
C THR A 19 -6.43 3.59 -5.19
N LEU A 20 -5.86 2.58 -5.85
CA LEU A 20 -6.53 1.28 -6.01
C LEU A 20 -6.51 0.48 -4.70
N HIS A 21 -5.46 0.61 -3.89
CA HIS A 21 -5.40 0.03 -2.55
C HIS A 21 -6.58 0.56 -1.69
N GLU A 22 -6.72 1.88 -1.59
CA GLU A 22 -7.79 2.52 -0.82
C GLU A 22 -9.18 2.20 -1.39
N ALA A 23 -9.34 2.24 -2.71
CA ALA A 23 -10.59 1.89 -3.36
C ALA A 23 -11.00 0.43 -3.09
N ALA A 24 -10.03 -0.49 -3.05
CA ALA A 24 -10.28 -1.91 -2.79
C ALA A 24 -10.88 -2.14 -1.40
N HIS A 25 -10.38 -1.44 -0.36
CA HIS A 25 -11.00 -1.46 0.97
C HIS A 25 -12.47 -1.02 0.92
N GLY A 26 -12.75 0.09 0.24
CA GLY A 26 -14.10 0.62 0.10
C GLY A 26 -15.05 -0.32 -0.64
N TYR A 27 -14.60 -0.93 -1.74
CA TYR A 27 -15.40 -1.92 -2.48
C TYR A 27 -15.65 -3.17 -1.65
N ALA A 28 -14.63 -3.69 -0.95
CA ALA A 28 -14.79 -4.83 -0.06
C ALA A 28 -15.74 -4.53 1.09
N ALA A 29 -15.60 -3.38 1.77
CA ALA A 29 -16.48 -2.95 2.85
C ALA A 29 -17.94 -2.90 2.38
N ARG A 30 -18.19 -2.27 1.23
CA ARG A 30 -19.53 -2.22 0.61
C ARG A 30 -20.08 -3.63 0.30
N HIS A 31 -19.24 -4.51 -0.24
CA HIS A 31 -19.64 -5.89 -0.55
C HIS A 31 -20.05 -6.64 0.74
N PHE A 32 -19.35 -6.43 1.85
CA PHE A 32 -19.63 -7.07 3.13
C PHE A 32 -20.67 -6.34 3.99
N GLY A 33 -21.27 -5.26 3.51
CA GLY A 33 -22.45 -4.63 4.12
C GLY A 33 -22.24 -3.23 4.68
N ASP A 34 -21.02 -2.67 4.62
CA ASP A 34 -20.76 -1.29 5.03
C ASP A 34 -20.77 -0.34 3.81
N PRO A 35 -21.82 0.49 3.63
CA PRO A 35 -21.91 1.44 2.53
C PRO A 35 -21.24 2.79 2.84
N THR A 36 -20.59 2.96 4.00
CA THR A 36 -20.10 4.26 4.49
C THR A 36 -19.21 4.96 3.47
N ALA A 37 -18.18 4.29 2.99
CA ALA A 37 -17.27 4.85 1.99
C ALA A 37 -17.97 5.20 0.67
N TRP A 38 -18.93 4.38 0.26
CA TRP A 38 -19.69 4.63 -0.97
C TRP A 38 -20.60 5.85 -0.83
N GLN A 39 -21.35 5.95 0.27
CA GLN A 39 -22.23 7.09 0.56
C GLN A 39 -21.47 8.41 0.65
N MET A 40 -20.25 8.38 1.15
CA MET A 40 -19.36 9.54 1.23
C MET A 40 -18.64 9.85 -0.10
N GLY A 41 -18.88 9.07 -1.16
CA GLY A 41 -18.22 9.23 -2.46
C GLY A 41 -16.71 8.97 -2.40
N ARG A 42 -16.24 8.20 -1.39
CA ARG A 42 -14.82 7.92 -1.16
C ARG A 42 -14.30 6.69 -1.90
N ILE A 43 -15.18 5.86 -2.47
CA ILE A 43 -14.81 4.80 -3.40
C ILE A 43 -14.59 5.44 -4.76
N SER A 44 -13.36 5.81 -5.05
CA SER A 44 -13.05 6.59 -6.26
C SER A 44 -11.66 6.25 -6.78
N LEU A 45 -11.51 6.22 -8.10
CA LEU A 45 -10.22 6.13 -8.78
C LEU A 45 -9.57 7.51 -8.98
N ASN A 46 -10.22 8.59 -8.53
CA ASN A 46 -9.65 9.92 -8.56
C ASN A 46 -8.65 10.07 -7.39
N PRO A 47 -7.34 10.19 -7.68
CA PRO A 47 -6.30 10.27 -6.66
C PRO A 47 -6.45 11.47 -5.73
N LEU A 48 -7.02 12.58 -6.21
CA LEU A 48 -7.21 13.78 -5.39
C LEU A 48 -8.14 13.55 -4.19
N ARG A 49 -9.00 12.53 -4.24
CA ARG A 49 -9.85 12.14 -3.10
C ARG A 49 -9.08 11.39 -2.01
N HIS A 50 -7.88 10.91 -2.31
CA HIS A 50 -7.00 10.18 -1.40
C HIS A 50 -5.82 11.02 -0.90
N VAL A 51 -5.70 12.27 -1.35
CA VAL A 51 -4.71 13.21 -0.83
C VAL A 51 -5.10 13.66 0.58
N ASP A 52 -4.17 13.52 1.52
CA ASP A 52 -4.22 14.09 2.86
C ASP A 52 -3.20 15.23 2.96
N MET A 53 -3.65 16.42 3.35
CA MET A 53 -2.76 17.59 3.41
C MET A 53 -1.59 17.40 4.38
N VAL A 54 -1.82 16.69 5.47
CA VAL A 54 -0.80 16.41 6.48
C VAL A 54 0.05 15.22 6.05
N GLY A 55 -0.59 14.08 5.79
CA GLY A 55 0.10 12.80 5.54
C GLY A 55 0.76 12.71 4.17
N THR A 56 0.17 13.34 3.14
CA THR A 56 0.68 13.26 1.76
C THR A 56 1.62 14.40 1.40
N LEU A 57 1.52 15.55 2.05
CA LEU A 57 2.31 16.74 1.72
C LEU A 57 3.22 17.18 2.87
N LEU A 58 2.66 17.52 4.04
CA LEU A 58 3.42 18.13 5.14
C LEU A 58 4.44 17.14 5.74
N VAL A 59 4.01 15.93 6.09
CA VAL A 59 4.88 14.94 6.75
C VAL A 59 6.02 14.47 5.84
N PRO A 60 5.80 14.09 4.55
CA PRO A 60 6.89 13.79 3.64
C PRO A 60 7.89 14.92 3.48
N ALA A 61 7.42 16.17 3.36
CA ALA A 61 8.29 17.34 3.25
C ALA A 61 9.16 17.52 4.50
N LEU A 62 8.56 17.42 5.70
CA LEU A 62 9.29 17.53 6.97
C LEU A 62 10.31 16.41 7.14
N ILE A 63 9.93 15.16 6.84
CA ILE A 63 10.85 14.02 6.97
C ILE A 63 12.02 14.16 5.98
N LEU A 64 11.78 14.57 4.75
CA LEU A 64 12.85 14.84 3.77
C LEU A 64 13.81 15.92 4.27
N LEU A 65 13.30 17.01 4.84
CA LEU A 65 14.13 18.09 5.38
C LEU A 65 14.96 17.62 6.58
N ILE A 66 14.36 16.90 7.53
CA ILE A 66 15.04 16.44 8.75
C ILE A 66 16.06 15.34 8.43
N SER A 67 15.76 14.46 7.47
CA SER A 67 16.64 13.34 7.08
C SER A 67 17.70 13.73 6.05
N GLY A 68 17.77 14.99 5.62
CA GLY A 68 18.67 15.40 4.54
C GLY A 68 18.39 14.72 3.20
N GLY A 69 17.14 14.35 2.94
CA GLY A 69 16.71 13.66 1.72
C GLY A 69 16.84 12.12 1.76
N GLY A 70 17.28 11.56 2.90
CA GLY A 70 17.52 10.12 3.05
C GLY A 70 16.28 9.27 3.32
N LEU A 71 15.20 9.87 3.83
CA LEU A 71 13.96 9.18 4.17
C LEU A 71 12.76 9.88 3.55
N LEU A 72 11.82 9.08 3.06
CA LEU A 72 10.51 9.54 2.59
C LEU A 72 9.45 8.68 3.25
N PHE A 73 8.56 9.31 3.99
CA PHE A 73 7.41 8.63 4.61
C PHE A 73 6.19 9.54 4.58
N GLY A 74 5.04 8.94 4.35
CA GLY A 74 3.77 9.63 4.35
C GLY A 74 2.62 8.63 4.25
N TRP A 75 1.40 9.14 4.32
CA TRP A 75 0.19 8.34 4.16
C TRP A 75 -0.84 9.05 3.32
N ALA A 76 -1.72 8.26 2.72
CA ALA A 76 -2.90 8.76 2.03
C ALA A 76 -4.07 8.95 3.00
N LYS A 77 -5.06 9.72 2.61
CA LYS A 77 -6.32 9.83 3.33
C LYS A 77 -7.08 8.51 3.23
N PRO A 78 -7.25 7.76 4.33
CA PRO A 78 -7.83 6.43 4.28
C PRO A 78 -9.31 6.48 3.87
N VAL A 79 -9.75 5.44 3.22
CA VAL A 79 -11.17 5.22 2.95
C VAL A 79 -11.88 4.85 4.26
N PRO A 80 -12.96 5.55 4.64
CA PRO A 80 -13.64 5.28 5.90
C PRO A 80 -14.38 3.93 5.83
N VAL A 81 -14.11 3.07 6.80
CA VAL A 81 -14.77 1.78 6.98
C VAL A 81 -15.35 1.71 8.39
N ASP A 82 -16.66 1.47 8.48
CA ASP A 82 -17.33 1.20 9.73
C ASP A 82 -17.49 -0.31 9.90
N PHE A 83 -16.54 -0.92 10.61
CA PHE A 83 -16.52 -2.36 10.81
C PHE A 83 -17.76 -2.88 11.59
N SER A 84 -18.47 -2.01 12.33
CA SER A 84 -19.70 -2.40 13.04
C SER A 84 -20.87 -2.67 12.09
N ARG A 85 -20.83 -2.11 10.87
CA ARG A 85 -21.86 -2.29 9.84
C ARG A 85 -21.66 -3.53 8.97
N LEU A 86 -20.51 -4.19 9.08
CA LEU A 86 -20.27 -5.43 8.35
C LEU A 86 -21.23 -6.52 8.83
N ARG A 87 -21.65 -7.41 7.91
CA ARG A 87 -22.60 -8.50 8.25
C ARG A 87 -22.05 -9.43 9.31
N ARG A 88 -20.77 -9.73 9.27
CA ARG A 88 -20.03 -10.54 10.25
C ARG A 88 -18.75 -9.80 10.64
N PRO A 89 -18.82 -8.78 11.51
CA PRO A 89 -17.77 -7.78 11.71
C PRO A 89 -16.36 -8.37 11.81
N LYS A 90 -16.18 -9.41 12.61
CA LYS A 90 -14.88 -10.01 12.84
C LYS A 90 -14.34 -10.78 11.61
N GLN A 91 -15.20 -11.53 10.92
CA GLN A 91 -14.78 -12.30 9.74
C GLN A 91 -14.61 -11.42 8.52
N ASP A 92 -15.54 -10.50 8.30
CA ASP A 92 -15.56 -9.64 7.12
C ASP A 92 -14.44 -8.57 7.20
N MET A 93 -14.06 -8.13 8.42
CA MET A 93 -12.91 -7.23 8.63
C MET A 93 -11.61 -7.82 8.07
N LEU A 94 -11.41 -9.14 8.15
CA LEU A 94 -10.25 -9.81 7.56
C LEU A 94 -10.18 -9.56 6.04
N TRP A 95 -11.29 -9.76 5.35
CA TRP A 95 -11.34 -9.61 3.90
C TRP A 95 -11.27 -8.16 3.47
N VAL A 96 -11.92 -7.25 4.22
CA VAL A 96 -11.81 -5.81 3.98
C VAL A 96 -10.36 -5.36 4.14
N ALA A 97 -9.69 -5.76 5.22
CA ALA A 97 -8.28 -5.40 5.44
C ALA A 97 -7.34 -6.05 4.41
N ALA A 98 -7.61 -7.29 3.98
CA ALA A 98 -6.79 -7.96 2.96
C ALA A 98 -6.99 -7.38 1.55
N ALA A 99 -8.08 -6.66 1.29
CA ALA A 99 -8.40 -6.15 -0.04
C ALA A 99 -7.38 -5.14 -0.57
N GLY A 100 -6.85 -4.24 0.29
CA GLY A 100 -5.81 -3.28 -0.08
C GLY A 100 -4.50 -3.96 -0.51
N PRO A 101 -3.87 -4.77 0.36
CA PRO A 101 -2.70 -5.55 -0.01
C PRO A 101 -2.94 -6.48 -1.20
N GLY A 102 -4.13 -7.06 -1.32
CA GLY A 102 -4.53 -7.88 -2.47
C GLY A 102 -4.55 -7.08 -3.78
N ALA A 103 -5.07 -5.85 -3.75
CA ALA A 103 -5.04 -4.95 -4.91
C ALA A 103 -3.60 -4.59 -5.30
N ASN A 104 -2.72 -4.33 -4.34
CA ASN A 104 -1.30 -4.10 -4.62
C ASN A 104 -0.64 -5.33 -5.26
N LEU A 105 -0.95 -6.55 -4.81
CA LEU A 105 -0.45 -7.76 -5.44
C LEU A 105 -0.87 -7.85 -6.91
N VAL A 106 -2.16 -7.65 -7.20
CA VAL A 106 -2.69 -7.67 -8.57
C VAL A 106 -2.01 -6.62 -9.45
N MET A 107 -1.83 -5.40 -8.93
CA MET A 107 -1.12 -4.34 -9.65
C MET A 107 0.35 -4.68 -9.89
N ALA A 108 1.04 -5.25 -8.90
CA ALA A 108 2.44 -5.69 -9.08
C ALA A 108 2.56 -6.74 -10.19
N LEU A 109 1.62 -7.71 -10.25
CA LEU A 109 1.56 -8.71 -11.31
C LEU A 109 1.28 -8.06 -12.69
N ALA A 110 0.38 -7.09 -12.74
CA ALA A 110 0.10 -6.33 -13.97
C ALA A 110 1.34 -5.56 -14.45
N TRP A 111 2.07 -4.88 -13.56
CA TRP A 111 3.30 -4.21 -13.89
C TRP A 111 4.42 -5.17 -14.30
N ALA A 112 4.50 -6.36 -13.69
CA ALA A 112 5.45 -7.40 -14.08
C ALA A 112 5.15 -7.93 -15.49
N LEU A 113 3.87 -8.05 -15.86
CA LEU A 113 3.49 -8.37 -17.24
C LEU A 113 3.92 -7.27 -18.22
N VAL A 114 3.69 -6.00 -17.87
CA VAL A 114 4.17 -4.86 -18.68
C VAL A 114 5.68 -4.93 -18.85
N LEU A 115 6.44 -5.18 -17.78
CA LEU A 115 7.89 -5.33 -17.83
C LEU A 115 8.30 -6.45 -18.79
N LYS A 116 7.67 -7.62 -18.69
CA LYS A 116 7.95 -8.77 -19.56
C LYS A 116 7.72 -8.44 -21.03
N LEU A 117 6.65 -7.73 -21.35
CA LEU A 117 6.35 -7.31 -22.72
C LEU A 117 7.36 -6.30 -23.28
N THR A 118 7.95 -5.45 -22.42
CA THR A 118 9.00 -4.50 -22.86
C THR A 118 10.35 -5.17 -23.09
N ILE A 119 10.66 -6.26 -22.39
CA ILE A 119 11.91 -7.03 -22.57
C ILE A 119 11.87 -7.86 -23.86
N GLY A 120 10.69 -8.28 -24.31
CA GLY A 120 10.49 -9.15 -25.48
C GLY A 120 10.73 -8.52 -26.86
N GLY A 121 11.27 -7.29 -26.96
CA GLY A 121 11.84 -6.77 -28.20
C GLY A 121 10.91 -5.99 -29.12
N SER A 122 9.81 -5.44 -28.64
CA SER A 122 9.07 -4.45 -29.43
C SER A 122 9.79 -3.10 -29.39
N ALA A 123 10.30 -2.68 -30.53
CA ALA A 123 10.98 -1.38 -30.72
C ALA A 123 9.99 -0.19 -30.65
N PHE A 124 9.28 -0.05 -29.55
CA PHE A 124 8.48 1.16 -29.30
C PHE A 124 9.39 2.27 -28.80
N ALA A 125 9.25 3.47 -29.35
CA ALA A 125 10.04 4.66 -28.98
C ALA A 125 9.98 5.00 -27.47
N TYR A 126 9.00 4.47 -26.73
CA TYR A 126 8.80 4.68 -25.28
C TYR A 126 9.08 3.44 -24.42
N SER A 127 9.72 2.40 -24.98
CA SER A 127 9.95 1.12 -24.29
C SER A 127 10.75 1.27 -22.99
N GLU A 128 11.75 2.16 -22.95
CA GLU A 128 12.57 2.39 -21.77
C GLU A 128 11.80 3.10 -20.66
N ALA A 129 11.05 4.16 -20.99
CA ALA A 129 10.19 4.84 -19.99
C ALA A 129 9.13 3.91 -19.41
N LEU A 130 8.53 3.07 -20.26
CA LEU A 130 7.53 2.09 -19.81
C LEU A 130 8.17 0.98 -18.96
N ARG A 131 9.38 0.57 -19.27
CA ARG A 131 10.17 -0.38 -18.48
C ARG A 131 10.47 0.17 -17.08
N GLU A 132 10.98 1.40 -17.00
CA GLU A 132 11.25 2.07 -15.74
C GLU A 132 9.95 2.26 -14.91
N MET A 133 8.88 2.67 -15.57
CA MET A 133 7.55 2.77 -14.93
C MET A 133 7.09 1.43 -14.36
N ALA A 134 7.30 0.33 -15.10
CA ALA A 134 6.94 -1.01 -14.64
C ALA A 134 7.80 -1.46 -13.44
N LEU A 135 9.10 -1.17 -13.44
CA LEU A 135 9.98 -1.45 -12.31
C LEU A 135 9.55 -0.69 -11.04
N VAL A 136 9.23 0.60 -11.18
CA VAL A 136 8.67 1.40 -10.08
C VAL A 136 7.33 0.82 -9.63
N GLY A 137 6.47 0.42 -10.57
CA GLY A 137 5.16 -0.16 -10.27
C GLY A 137 5.26 -1.45 -9.49
N ILE A 138 6.14 -2.37 -9.85
CA ILE A 138 6.40 -3.60 -9.09
C ILE A 138 6.91 -3.26 -7.69
N SER A 139 7.89 -2.36 -7.60
CA SER A 139 8.53 -2.00 -6.34
C SER A 139 7.55 -1.36 -5.37
N ILE A 140 6.82 -0.32 -5.78
CA ILE A 140 5.91 0.41 -4.87
C ILE A 140 4.74 -0.47 -4.41
N ASN A 141 4.17 -1.28 -5.30
CA ASN A 141 3.10 -2.19 -4.92
C ASN A 141 3.61 -3.30 -3.98
N GLY A 142 4.82 -3.81 -4.19
CA GLY A 142 5.47 -4.75 -3.28
C GLY A 142 5.69 -4.15 -1.90
N VAL A 143 6.21 -2.92 -1.83
CA VAL A 143 6.43 -2.20 -0.56
C VAL A 143 5.11 -1.96 0.17
N LEU A 144 4.09 -1.42 -0.51
CA LEU A 144 2.78 -1.17 0.10
C LEU A 144 2.12 -2.45 0.59
N MET A 145 2.17 -3.53 -0.21
CA MET A 145 1.62 -4.82 0.18
C MET A 145 2.32 -5.37 1.42
N VAL A 146 3.65 -5.45 1.40
CA VAL A 146 4.43 -6.06 2.48
C VAL A 146 4.33 -5.22 3.76
N LEU A 147 4.44 -3.90 3.65
CA LEU A 147 4.30 -2.98 4.78
C LEU A 147 2.92 -3.13 5.43
N ASN A 148 1.85 -3.07 4.63
CA ASN A 148 0.49 -3.16 5.15
C ASN A 148 0.14 -4.55 5.68
N LEU A 149 0.85 -5.60 5.30
CA LEU A 149 0.68 -6.94 5.89
C LEU A 149 1.42 -7.14 7.22
N LEU A 150 2.24 -6.18 7.66
CA LEU A 150 2.83 -6.26 8.99
C LEU A 150 1.76 -6.30 10.08
N PRO A 151 1.87 -7.19 11.08
CA PRO A 151 0.89 -7.32 12.15
C PRO A 151 1.02 -6.18 13.18
N LEU A 152 0.87 -4.96 12.73
CA LEU A 152 0.96 -3.75 13.54
C LEU A 152 -0.20 -2.80 13.23
N PRO A 153 -1.17 -2.56 14.14
CA PRO A 153 -2.15 -1.49 13.94
C PRO A 153 -1.43 -0.13 13.86
N PRO A 154 -1.82 0.80 13.00
CA PRO A 154 -3.06 0.85 12.21
C PRO A 154 -2.99 0.19 10.82
N LEU A 155 -1.91 -0.53 10.48
CA LEU A 155 -1.76 -1.22 9.20
C LEU A 155 -2.81 -2.32 9.02
N ASP A 156 -3.07 -2.72 7.78
CA ASP A 156 -4.07 -3.75 7.46
C ASP A 156 -3.76 -5.11 8.11
N GLY A 157 -2.48 -5.48 8.18
CA GLY A 157 -2.02 -6.68 8.88
C GLY A 157 -2.38 -6.68 10.36
N GLY A 158 -2.39 -5.51 10.99
CA GLY A 158 -2.91 -5.34 12.35
C GLY A 158 -4.40 -5.66 12.45
N ARG A 159 -5.21 -5.20 11.50
CA ARG A 159 -6.66 -5.50 11.42
C ARG A 159 -6.92 -6.96 11.09
N ILE A 160 -6.12 -7.56 10.21
CA ILE A 160 -6.14 -9.01 9.94
C ILE A 160 -5.87 -9.77 11.24
N MET A 161 -4.86 -9.39 12.01
CA MET A 161 -4.57 -10.02 13.30
C MET A 161 -5.72 -9.89 14.30
N VAL A 162 -6.33 -8.72 14.43
CA VAL A 162 -7.54 -8.52 15.26
C VAL A 162 -8.66 -9.48 14.85
N SER A 163 -8.84 -9.71 13.56
CA SER A 163 -9.85 -10.65 13.04
C SER A 163 -9.58 -12.10 13.42
N LEU A 164 -8.32 -12.50 13.44
CA LEU A 164 -7.90 -13.89 13.68
C LEU A 164 -7.82 -14.24 15.16
N LEU A 165 -7.47 -13.27 16.01
CA LEU A 165 -7.26 -13.48 17.44
C LEU A 165 -8.59 -13.77 18.19
N PRO A 166 -8.58 -14.57 19.29
CA PRO A 166 -9.72 -14.67 20.21
C PRO A 166 -10.14 -13.31 20.78
N HIS A 167 -11.40 -13.12 21.14
CA HIS A 167 -11.96 -11.81 21.53
C HIS A 167 -11.12 -11.03 22.55
N ARG A 168 -10.63 -11.68 23.61
CA ARG A 168 -9.80 -11.03 24.64
C ARG A 168 -8.48 -10.52 24.06
N ALA A 169 -7.78 -11.37 23.32
CA ALA A 169 -6.50 -11.01 22.68
C ALA A 169 -6.69 -9.95 21.59
N ALA A 170 -7.77 -10.06 20.80
CA ALA A 170 -8.13 -9.06 19.79
C ALA A 170 -8.33 -7.68 20.41
N TRP A 171 -9.06 -7.61 21.53
CA TRP A 171 -9.28 -6.36 22.25
C TRP A 171 -7.97 -5.76 22.80
N GLN A 172 -7.12 -6.57 23.42
CA GLN A 172 -5.82 -6.12 23.93
C GLN A 172 -4.92 -5.64 22.79
N PHE A 173 -4.88 -6.38 21.70
CA PHE A 173 -4.09 -6.03 20.53
C PHE A 173 -4.58 -4.76 19.84
N SER A 174 -5.89 -4.54 19.74
CA SER A 174 -6.46 -3.31 19.17
C SER A 174 -6.09 -2.05 19.97
N GLN A 175 -5.79 -2.17 21.26
CA GLN A 175 -5.33 -1.02 22.06
C GLN A 175 -3.97 -0.47 21.60
N LEU A 176 -3.19 -1.27 20.85
CA LEU A 176 -1.94 -0.81 20.25
C LEU A 176 -2.17 0.22 19.14
N GLU A 177 -3.38 0.31 18.57
CA GLU A 177 -3.68 1.24 17.46
C GLU A 177 -3.35 2.70 17.82
N ARG A 178 -3.61 3.11 19.06
CA ARG A 178 -3.24 4.45 19.57
C ARG A 178 -1.74 4.73 19.54
N TRP A 179 -0.91 3.69 19.64
CA TRP A 179 0.55 3.76 19.61
C TRP A 179 1.14 3.35 18.27
N GLY A 180 0.33 2.82 17.37
CA GLY A 180 0.78 2.23 16.12
C GLY A 180 1.58 3.19 15.26
N PHE A 181 1.12 4.44 15.10
CA PHE A 181 1.84 5.44 14.34
C PHE A 181 3.18 5.85 14.99
N PRO A 182 3.25 6.19 16.30
CA PRO A 182 4.52 6.39 17.00
C PRO A 182 5.48 5.19 16.91
N ILE A 183 4.98 3.96 17.03
CA ILE A 183 5.79 2.74 16.88
C ILE A 183 6.34 2.64 15.46
N LEU A 184 5.52 2.85 14.44
CA LEU A 184 5.94 2.80 13.05
C LEU A 184 7.05 3.82 12.75
N LEU A 185 6.91 5.05 13.23
CA LEU A 185 7.95 6.08 13.11
C LEU A 185 9.24 5.68 13.84
N ALA A 186 9.14 5.15 15.07
CA ALA A 186 10.31 4.69 15.80
C ALA A 186 11.03 3.56 15.04
N LEU A 187 10.29 2.56 14.52
CA LEU A 187 10.86 1.48 13.71
C LEU A 187 11.53 2.00 12.44
N LEU A 188 10.96 3.03 11.81
CA LEU A 188 11.53 3.68 10.63
C LEU A 188 12.86 4.38 10.97
N PHE A 189 12.86 5.26 11.98
CA PHE A 189 14.06 6.03 12.35
C PHE A 189 15.19 5.16 12.94
N LEU A 190 14.85 4.06 13.60
CA LEU A 190 15.82 3.09 14.12
C LEU A 190 16.35 2.12 13.04
N GLY A 191 15.84 2.18 11.79
CA GLY A 191 16.21 1.25 10.71
C GLY A 191 15.70 -0.18 10.91
N VAL A 192 14.91 -0.43 11.94
CA VAL A 192 14.35 -1.76 12.24
C VAL A 192 13.31 -2.15 11.19
N LEU A 193 12.51 -1.17 10.74
CA LEU A 193 11.50 -1.39 9.71
C LEU A 193 12.13 -1.94 8.42
N ASP A 194 13.25 -1.35 7.99
CA ASP A 194 13.99 -1.78 6.82
C ASP A 194 14.54 -3.23 6.98
N THR A 195 15.05 -3.54 8.17
CA THR A 195 15.53 -4.90 8.51
C THR A 195 14.41 -5.95 8.40
N ILE A 196 13.18 -5.59 8.76
CA ILE A 196 12.00 -6.47 8.64
C ILE A 196 11.52 -6.56 7.19
N LEU A 197 11.44 -5.43 6.48
CA LEU A 197 10.89 -5.39 5.13
C LEU A 197 11.82 -6.02 4.08
N ARG A 198 13.13 -5.85 4.20
CA ARG A 198 14.11 -6.35 3.21
C ARG A 198 13.97 -7.85 2.90
N PRO A 199 13.93 -8.77 3.87
CA PRO A 199 13.78 -10.18 3.57
C PRO A 199 12.44 -10.51 2.91
N LEU A 200 11.35 -9.86 3.34
CA LEU A 200 10.02 -10.07 2.78
C LEU A 200 9.93 -9.56 1.34
N LEU A 201 10.51 -8.40 1.07
CA LEU A 201 10.62 -7.85 -0.29
C LEU A 201 11.53 -8.68 -1.19
N ARG A 202 12.58 -9.30 -0.66
CA ARG A 202 13.40 -10.25 -1.44
C ARG A 202 12.57 -11.46 -1.86
N VAL A 203 11.80 -12.05 -0.95
CA VAL A 203 10.90 -13.17 -1.26
C VAL A 203 9.89 -12.73 -2.33
N PHE A 204 9.23 -11.59 -2.14
CA PHE A 204 8.28 -11.05 -3.10
C PHE A 204 8.91 -10.88 -4.49
N ASN A 205 10.07 -10.21 -4.57
CA ASN A 205 10.77 -9.97 -5.84
C ASN A 205 11.23 -11.28 -6.50
N THR A 206 11.69 -12.25 -5.71
CA THR A 206 12.07 -13.59 -6.24
C THR A 206 10.85 -14.29 -6.84
N LEU A 207 9.70 -14.25 -6.17
CA LEU A 207 8.46 -14.85 -6.68
C LEU A 207 8.03 -14.19 -8.00
N ILE A 208 8.04 -12.85 -8.07
CA ILE A 208 7.72 -12.12 -9.31
C ILE A 208 8.68 -12.50 -10.44
N ARG A 209 9.99 -12.50 -10.17
CA ARG A 209 11.00 -12.88 -11.18
C ARG A 209 10.83 -14.31 -11.67
N THR A 210 10.61 -15.25 -10.75
CA THR A 210 10.41 -16.66 -11.10
C THR A 210 9.14 -16.84 -11.94
N LEU A 211 8.05 -16.17 -11.57
CA LEU A 211 6.77 -16.29 -12.26
C LEU A 211 6.81 -15.73 -13.68
N PHE A 212 7.52 -14.63 -13.90
CA PHE A 212 7.60 -13.97 -15.21
C PHE A 212 8.84 -14.31 -16.02
N GLY A 213 9.86 -14.95 -15.42
CA GLY A 213 11.06 -15.42 -16.12
C GLY A 213 12.04 -14.29 -16.46
N PHE A 214 12.25 -13.31 -15.57
CA PHE A 214 13.27 -12.25 -15.74
C PHE A 214 14.08 -12.00 -14.47
#